data_8d492b67498e9340306324c5f8fb41f7
#
_entry.id   8d492b67498e9340306324c5f8fb41f7
#
_cell.length_a   1.000
_cell.length_b   1.000
_cell.length_c   1.000
_cell.angle_alpha   90.00
_cell.angle_beta   90.00
_cell.angle_gamma   90.00
#
_symmetry.space_group_name_H-M   'P 1'
#
loop_
_entity.id
_entity.type
_entity.pdbx_description
1 polymer ?
#
loop_
_entity_poly.entity_id
_entity_poly.type
_entity_poly.pdbx_seq_one_letter_code
_entity_poly.pdbx_strand_id
1 'polypeptide(L)'
;MKNLALILISLLIITRCNTASDFDKYKQHVITLSSDEFEGRAPGTPGGVKTKNYIADHFASLGLSSFGDSYLMPVNLTGVNLVVDQSSFDLSVNGEVLELAYPSDVVYGTTRQVDAVSFQDSDLVFVGYGVNAPEYDWNDYKVDVKGKTVVMLINDPGFELKGTEFNGKAMTYYGRWTYKFEEAARQGAAGAIIIHETAPASYPWGVVEGGWSGEQLNLTFEDNNIGRSALEGWIQLDVAEQLFATMGTNYAEMKAKALSKDFQPVPMEGMQLSATMVNELRTSDSHNVVGYVEGSEMPNEYVLIMGHWDHMGVNPTLEGDQIFNGAVDNATGTAAVMHMAETFSKRQPKRSVVFIGLTAEESGLLGSAYLVENAPFEYGNVIGGLNLDAFPAIGKSKDITIIGFGASELEPILSKHASEEGKYLAPDKSPEAGFFYRSDHINFAKRGIPMIYADPGIDLIDGGLEKGIAAARNYTTNHYHKPSDEVRDDWDWSGIEQDLGIFTNFIDDLANSGEYPNWYEGNEFKALRDASRE
;
A
#
# COMPACT_ATOMS: atom_id res chain seq x y z
N MET A 1 71.83 53.80 -2.85
CA MET A 1 70.43 53.87 -3.09
C MET A 1 69.93 52.43 -3.37
N LYS A 2 69.34 51.81 -2.40
CA LYS A 2 68.91 50.39 -2.47
C LYS A 2 67.40 50.37 -2.74
N ASN A 3 66.96 49.87 -3.91
CA ASN A 3 65.59 49.70 -4.26
C ASN A 3 65.09 48.42 -3.57
N LEU A 4 64.06 48.58 -2.70
CA LEU A 4 63.34 47.50 -2.07
C LEU A 4 62.10 47.22 -2.91
N ALA A 5 62.07 46.12 -3.61
CA ALA A 5 60.87 45.66 -4.32
C ALA A 5 59.98 44.90 -3.34
N LEU A 6 58.76 45.44 -3.06
CA LEU A 6 57.73 44.77 -2.33
C LEU A 6 56.97 43.81 -3.28
N ILE A 7 57.07 42.52 -3.02
CA ILE A 7 56.26 41.50 -3.67
C ILE A 7 55.00 41.33 -2.85
N LEU A 8 53.86 41.80 -3.41
CA LEU A 8 52.51 41.50 -2.88
C LEU A 8 52.11 40.08 -3.31
N ILE A 9 52.12 39.15 -2.38
CA ILE A 9 51.52 37.82 -2.59
C ILE A 9 50.02 37.93 -2.32
N SER A 10 49.22 37.97 -3.37
CA SER A 10 47.76 37.86 -3.29
C SER A 10 47.40 36.42 -2.97
N LEU A 11 47.00 36.15 -1.73
CA LEU A 11 46.40 34.86 -1.33
C LEU A 11 44.99 34.79 -1.92
N LEU A 12 44.79 34.10 -3.04
CA LEU A 12 43.50 33.68 -3.51
C LEU A 12 42.96 32.61 -2.55
N ILE A 13 42.09 33.00 -1.64
CA ILE A 13 41.25 32.07 -0.89
C ILE A 13 40.19 31.53 -1.86
N ILE A 14 40.47 30.37 -2.45
CA ILE A 14 39.45 29.59 -3.17
C ILE A 14 38.56 28.99 -2.10
N THR A 15 37.46 29.67 -1.78
CA THR A 15 36.35 29.04 -1.09
C THR A 15 35.77 27.97 -2.04
N ARG A 16 36.17 26.72 -1.84
CA ARG A 16 35.41 25.59 -2.39
C ARG A 16 34.05 25.66 -1.74
N CYS A 17 33.03 26.16 -2.46
CA CYS A 17 31.67 25.75 -2.21
C CYS A 17 31.67 24.23 -2.42
N ASN A 18 31.65 23.48 -1.34
CA ASN A 18 31.32 22.07 -1.38
C ASN A 18 29.84 22.02 -1.75
N THR A 19 29.50 21.91 -3.03
CA THR A 19 28.17 21.55 -3.44
C THR A 19 27.94 20.14 -2.95
N ALA A 20 26.93 19.94 -2.08
CA ALA A 20 26.51 18.61 -1.65
C ALA A 20 26.32 17.69 -2.86
N SER A 21 26.73 16.44 -2.77
CA SER A 21 26.44 15.46 -3.83
C SER A 21 24.92 15.32 -3.99
N ASP A 22 24.47 14.87 -5.14
CA ASP A 22 23.02 14.62 -5.33
C ASP A 22 22.48 13.59 -4.33
N PHE A 23 23.32 12.62 -3.92
CA PHE A 23 22.98 11.66 -2.88
C PHE A 23 22.98 12.26 -1.46
N ASP A 24 23.83 13.24 -1.15
CA ASP A 24 23.76 13.96 0.13
C ASP A 24 22.47 14.76 0.25
N LYS A 25 21.92 15.26 -0.85
CA LYS A 25 20.59 15.90 -0.86
C LYS A 25 19.47 14.89 -0.58
N TYR A 26 19.55 13.69 -1.16
CA TYR A 26 18.64 12.60 -0.84
C TYR A 26 18.59 12.32 0.68
N LYS A 27 19.76 12.12 1.30
CA LYS A 27 19.87 11.94 2.76
C LYS A 27 19.24 13.09 3.53
N GLN A 28 19.46 14.33 3.08
CA GLN A 28 18.89 15.50 3.71
C GLN A 28 17.35 15.51 3.61
N HIS A 29 16.78 15.08 2.48
CA HIS A 29 15.33 14.94 2.34
C HIS A 29 14.77 13.90 3.32
N VAL A 30 15.42 12.72 3.45
CA VAL A 30 15.02 11.70 4.44
C VAL A 30 15.04 12.27 5.85
N ILE A 31 16.17 12.87 6.29
CA ILE A 31 16.32 13.46 7.62
C ILE A 31 15.29 14.56 7.88
N THR A 32 14.99 15.37 6.86
CA THR A 32 14.00 16.45 7.00
C THR A 32 12.60 15.89 7.15
N LEU A 33 12.18 15.00 6.25
CA LEU A 33 10.84 14.41 6.24
C LEU A 33 10.54 13.58 7.50
N SER A 34 11.55 12.90 8.07
CA SER A 34 11.41 12.09 9.27
C SER A 34 11.74 12.84 10.57
N SER A 35 11.87 14.17 10.53
CA SER A 35 12.09 14.95 11.75
C SER A 35 10.77 15.20 12.50
N ASP A 36 10.85 15.42 13.83
CA ASP A 36 9.71 15.78 14.68
C ASP A 36 8.94 17.00 14.16
N GLU A 37 9.64 17.89 13.45
CA GLU A 37 9.03 19.08 12.85
C GLU A 37 7.91 18.73 11.85
N PHE A 38 7.95 17.53 11.25
CA PHE A 38 6.95 17.03 10.32
C PHE A 38 5.85 16.19 10.98
N GLU A 39 5.89 16.06 12.33
CA GLU A 39 4.80 15.48 13.14
C GLU A 39 4.27 14.15 12.59
N GLY A 40 5.15 13.30 12.05
CA GLY A 40 4.78 11.99 11.48
C GLY A 40 3.85 12.05 10.27
N ARG A 41 3.72 13.19 9.61
CA ARG A 41 3.14 13.39 8.27
C ARG A 41 1.72 12.88 8.03
N ALA A 42 0.89 12.73 9.07
CA ALA A 42 -0.48 12.22 8.87
C ALA A 42 -1.31 13.13 7.93
N PRO A 43 -2.16 12.55 7.07
CA PRO A 43 -3.02 13.30 6.16
C PRO A 43 -3.94 14.27 6.90
N GLY A 44 -4.07 15.51 6.39
CA GLY A 44 -4.94 16.53 6.95
C GLY A 44 -4.48 17.14 8.26
N THR A 45 -3.28 16.83 8.75
CA THR A 45 -2.65 17.42 9.94
C THR A 45 -1.67 18.54 9.56
N PRO A 46 -1.20 19.36 10.52
CA PRO A 46 -0.15 20.34 10.26
C PRO A 46 1.12 19.72 9.66
N GLY A 47 1.55 18.56 10.16
CA GLY A 47 2.67 17.81 9.61
C GLY A 47 2.47 17.37 8.17
N GLY A 48 1.28 16.84 7.83
CA GLY A 48 0.92 16.49 6.45
C GLY A 48 0.87 17.71 5.53
N VAL A 49 0.33 18.85 5.99
CA VAL A 49 0.34 20.11 5.22
C VAL A 49 1.77 20.58 4.95
N LYS A 50 2.65 20.51 5.94
CA LYS A 50 4.07 20.85 5.77
C LYS A 50 4.73 19.93 4.75
N THR A 51 4.47 18.62 4.81
CA THR A 51 5.07 17.61 3.92
C THR A 51 4.69 17.83 2.46
N LYS A 52 3.39 17.93 2.16
CA LYS A 52 2.95 18.15 0.77
C LYS A 52 3.51 19.44 0.19
N ASN A 53 3.60 20.50 0.99
CA ASN A 53 4.17 21.79 0.53
C ASN A 53 5.68 21.65 0.30
N TYR A 54 6.40 20.95 1.17
CA TYR A 54 7.83 20.70 1.01
C TYR A 54 8.15 19.99 -0.30
N ILE A 55 7.37 18.98 -0.67
CA ILE A 55 7.52 18.25 -1.94
C ILE A 55 7.15 19.15 -3.13
N ALA A 56 6.04 19.87 -3.04
CA ALA A 56 5.58 20.77 -4.09
C ALA A 56 6.57 21.92 -4.36
N ASP A 57 7.13 22.53 -3.30
CA ASP A 57 8.15 23.56 -3.38
C ASP A 57 9.44 23.02 -4.01
N HIS A 58 9.80 21.78 -3.70
CA HIS A 58 10.93 21.12 -4.35
C HIS A 58 10.68 20.95 -5.86
N PHE A 59 9.52 20.41 -6.26
CA PHE A 59 9.17 20.28 -7.69
C PHE A 59 9.16 21.64 -8.41
N ALA A 60 8.64 22.69 -7.77
CA ALA A 60 8.67 24.04 -8.29
C ALA A 60 10.10 24.57 -8.45
N SER A 61 10.99 24.30 -7.49
CA SER A 61 12.41 24.72 -7.55
C SER A 61 13.17 24.06 -8.71
N LEU A 62 12.73 22.86 -9.12
CA LEU A 62 13.29 22.13 -10.26
C LEU A 62 12.70 22.55 -11.60
N GLY A 63 11.63 23.37 -11.60
CA GLY A 63 10.93 23.80 -12.81
C GLY A 63 10.16 22.68 -13.50
N LEU A 64 9.66 21.69 -12.74
CA LEU A 64 8.81 20.65 -13.30
C LEU A 64 7.50 21.22 -13.83
N SER A 65 6.88 20.53 -14.78
CA SER A 65 5.52 20.82 -15.23
C SER A 65 4.49 20.22 -14.26
N SER A 66 3.29 20.81 -14.18
CA SER A 66 2.12 20.27 -13.48
C SER A 66 0.99 19.99 -14.46
N PHE A 67 0.10 19.03 -14.15
CA PHE A 67 -1.08 18.72 -15.00
C PHE A 67 -2.21 19.76 -14.88
N GLY A 68 -2.04 20.78 -14.06
CA GLY A 68 -2.98 21.88 -13.86
C GLY A 68 -2.23 23.10 -13.36
N ASP A 69 -2.91 23.96 -12.61
CA ASP A 69 -2.32 25.18 -12.08
C ASP A 69 -1.43 24.95 -10.84
N SER A 70 -1.37 23.72 -10.32
CA SER A 70 -0.67 23.35 -9.08
C SER A 70 -0.12 21.92 -9.16
N TYR A 71 0.97 21.66 -8.42
CA TYR A 71 1.45 20.29 -8.15
C TYR A 71 0.54 19.54 -7.16
N LEU A 72 -0.29 20.25 -6.40
CA LEU A 72 -1.18 19.69 -5.40
C LEU A 72 -2.50 19.26 -6.04
N MET A 73 -2.75 17.95 -6.07
CA MET A 73 -4.01 17.35 -6.51
C MET A 73 -4.84 17.04 -5.25
N PRO A 74 -5.98 17.73 -5.03
CA PRO A 74 -6.80 17.53 -3.83
C PRO A 74 -7.32 16.10 -3.71
N VAL A 75 -7.23 15.53 -2.51
CA VAL A 75 -7.81 14.24 -2.13
C VAL A 75 -8.68 14.49 -0.90
N ASN A 76 -9.98 14.53 -1.11
CA ASN A 76 -10.93 14.76 -0.02
C ASN A 76 -11.16 13.46 0.74
N LEU A 77 -11.00 13.52 2.05
CA LEU A 77 -11.10 12.37 2.95
C LEU A 77 -12.26 12.56 3.93
N THR A 78 -12.93 11.47 4.25
CA THR A 78 -13.92 11.41 5.32
C THR A 78 -13.49 10.36 6.33
N GLY A 79 -13.25 10.79 7.55
CA GLY A 79 -13.04 9.91 8.71
C GLY A 79 -14.38 9.45 9.25
N VAL A 80 -14.52 8.15 9.46
CA VAL A 80 -15.67 7.51 10.09
C VAL A 80 -15.20 6.90 11.40
N ASN A 81 -15.66 7.43 12.53
CA ASN A 81 -15.29 6.95 13.85
C ASN A 81 -16.51 6.31 14.52
N LEU A 82 -16.43 5.01 14.80
CA LEU A 82 -17.51 4.27 15.48
C LEU A 82 -17.64 4.74 16.94
N VAL A 83 -18.82 5.19 17.33
CA VAL A 83 -19.15 5.51 18.74
C VAL A 83 -19.59 4.22 19.43
N VAL A 84 -18.63 3.48 19.97
CA VAL A 84 -18.83 2.12 20.50
C VAL A 84 -19.95 2.06 21.54
N ASP A 85 -19.99 2.99 22.49
CA ASP A 85 -21.00 3.03 23.57
C ASP A 85 -22.44 3.26 23.09
N GLN A 86 -22.63 3.70 21.83
CA GLN A 86 -23.93 3.93 21.20
C GLN A 86 -24.21 2.94 20.08
N SER A 87 -23.31 2.00 19.84
CA SER A 87 -23.40 1.01 18.77
C SER A 87 -23.65 -0.38 19.35
N SER A 88 -24.20 -1.27 18.52
CA SER A 88 -24.44 -2.68 18.91
C SER A 88 -24.11 -3.64 17.80
N PHE A 89 -23.68 -4.85 18.19
CA PHE A 89 -23.43 -6.01 17.34
C PHE A 89 -24.06 -7.23 18.02
N ASP A 90 -25.29 -7.53 17.68
CA ASP A 90 -26.11 -8.54 18.32
C ASP A 90 -26.17 -9.80 17.45
N LEU A 91 -25.17 -10.67 17.58
CA LEU A 91 -25.15 -11.98 16.92
C LEU A 91 -25.94 -12.97 17.75
N SER A 92 -27.09 -13.39 17.26
CA SER A 92 -27.95 -14.36 17.94
C SER A 92 -27.80 -15.78 17.37
N VAL A 93 -27.89 -16.76 18.25
CA VAL A 93 -27.90 -18.20 17.94
C VAL A 93 -29.11 -18.83 18.59
N ASN A 94 -30.03 -19.36 17.78
CA ASN A 94 -31.30 -19.92 18.23
C ASN A 94 -32.14 -18.97 19.13
N GLY A 95 -32.01 -17.64 18.86
CA GLY A 95 -32.73 -16.60 19.57
C GLY A 95 -32.04 -16.09 20.84
N GLU A 96 -30.85 -16.60 21.17
CA GLU A 96 -30.02 -16.11 22.26
C GLU A 96 -28.84 -15.31 21.71
N VAL A 97 -28.62 -14.08 22.19
CA VAL A 97 -27.51 -13.22 21.76
C VAL A 97 -26.23 -13.73 22.42
N LEU A 98 -25.16 -13.91 21.62
CA LEU A 98 -23.83 -14.23 22.12
C LEU A 98 -23.21 -12.98 22.75
N GLU A 99 -22.61 -13.15 23.93
CA GLU A 99 -21.79 -12.11 24.53
C GLU A 99 -20.43 -12.07 23.83
N LEU A 100 -20.20 -11.07 23.01
CA LEU A 100 -18.93 -10.82 22.31
C LEU A 100 -18.36 -9.47 22.73
N ALA A 101 -17.11 -9.48 23.17
CA ALA A 101 -16.43 -8.27 23.60
C ALA A 101 -15.77 -7.55 22.41
N TYR A 102 -16.06 -6.25 22.25
CA TYR A 102 -15.32 -5.35 21.36
C TYR A 102 -14.15 -4.74 22.11
N PRO A 103 -12.91 -4.70 21.56
CA PRO A 103 -12.50 -5.23 20.24
C PRO A 103 -11.86 -6.64 20.32
N SER A 104 -11.91 -7.33 21.48
CA SER A 104 -11.16 -8.56 21.71
C SER A 104 -11.70 -9.79 20.94
N ASP A 105 -13.01 -9.91 20.77
CA ASP A 105 -13.65 -11.06 20.12
C ASP A 105 -14.14 -10.71 18.71
N VAL A 106 -14.56 -9.47 18.54
CA VAL A 106 -15.11 -8.91 17.31
C VAL A 106 -14.69 -7.47 17.12
N VAL A 107 -14.37 -7.10 15.87
CA VAL A 107 -14.33 -5.72 15.44
C VAL A 107 -15.32 -5.51 14.30
N TYR A 108 -15.97 -4.36 14.28
CA TYR A 108 -16.97 -4.04 13.26
C TYR A 108 -17.04 -2.52 13.05
N GLY A 109 -17.54 -2.15 11.90
CA GLY A 109 -17.76 -0.77 11.53
C GLY A 109 -18.49 -0.67 10.20
N THR A 110 -18.54 0.52 9.65
CA THR A 110 -19.07 0.78 8.33
C THR A 110 -18.15 1.74 7.58
N THR A 111 -18.01 1.54 6.28
CA THR A 111 -17.37 2.50 5.38
C THR A 111 -18.40 3.48 4.76
N ARG A 112 -19.68 3.33 5.08
CA ARG A 112 -20.73 4.29 4.72
C ARG A 112 -20.55 5.58 5.51
N GLN A 113 -20.58 6.71 4.81
CA GLN A 113 -20.33 8.04 5.39
C GLN A 113 -21.64 8.67 5.89
N VAL A 114 -22.22 8.03 6.91
CA VAL A 114 -23.51 8.42 7.51
C VAL A 114 -23.39 8.40 9.04
N ASP A 115 -24.16 9.27 9.71
CA ASP A 115 -24.16 9.38 11.17
C ASP A 115 -24.62 8.09 11.87
N ALA A 116 -25.47 7.31 11.22
CA ALA A 116 -25.89 6.01 11.73
C ALA A 116 -26.33 5.08 10.60
N VAL A 117 -26.12 3.78 10.80
CA VAL A 117 -26.63 2.72 9.94
C VAL A 117 -27.06 1.54 10.81
N SER A 118 -28.19 0.92 10.48
CA SER A 118 -28.67 -0.27 11.20
C SER A 118 -29.40 -1.24 10.28
N PHE A 119 -29.40 -2.49 10.68
CA PHE A 119 -30.22 -3.56 10.11
C PHE A 119 -30.60 -4.56 11.22
N GLN A 120 -31.65 -5.35 10.97
CA GLN A 120 -32.20 -6.29 11.94
C GLN A 120 -32.36 -7.67 11.31
N ASP A 121 -32.14 -8.70 12.11
CA ASP A 121 -32.44 -10.11 11.81
C ASP A 121 -31.88 -10.60 10.46
N SER A 122 -30.64 -10.18 10.12
CA SER A 122 -29.96 -10.60 8.92
C SER A 122 -29.45 -12.03 9.07
N ASP A 123 -29.95 -12.97 8.28
CA ASP A 123 -29.53 -14.37 8.31
C ASP A 123 -28.06 -14.53 7.92
N LEU A 124 -27.33 -15.40 8.63
CA LEU A 124 -25.93 -15.68 8.33
C LEU A 124 -25.78 -16.77 7.27
N VAL A 125 -24.82 -16.57 6.36
CA VAL A 125 -24.44 -17.54 5.33
C VAL A 125 -22.91 -17.66 5.28
N PHE A 126 -22.39 -18.85 5.50
CA PHE A 126 -20.98 -19.13 5.28
C PHE A 126 -20.73 -19.32 3.78
N VAL A 127 -19.92 -18.45 3.19
CA VAL A 127 -19.60 -18.38 1.75
C VAL A 127 -18.15 -18.83 1.44
N GLY A 128 -17.59 -19.73 2.26
CA GLY A 128 -16.23 -20.22 2.03
C GLY A 128 -15.21 -19.11 2.09
N TYR A 129 -14.42 -18.96 1.03
CA TYR A 129 -13.46 -17.85 0.91
C TYR A 129 -14.09 -16.53 0.41
N GLY A 130 -15.37 -16.54 0.01
CA GLY A 130 -16.02 -15.36 -0.53
C GLY A 130 -15.39 -14.86 -1.84
N VAL A 131 -14.94 -15.77 -2.68
CA VAL A 131 -14.25 -15.50 -3.95
C VAL A 131 -15.20 -15.69 -5.14
N ASN A 132 -15.16 -14.75 -6.08
CA ASN A 132 -15.77 -14.84 -7.39
C ASN A 132 -14.70 -14.50 -8.44
N ALA A 133 -14.04 -15.52 -8.97
CA ALA A 133 -12.87 -15.44 -9.86
C ALA A 133 -13.11 -16.28 -11.11
N PRO A 134 -13.75 -15.70 -12.15
CA PRO A 134 -14.09 -16.41 -13.38
C PRO A 134 -12.90 -17.05 -14.10
N GLU A 135 -11.72 -16.44 -14.05
CA GLU A 135 -10.49 -16.94 -14.69
C GLU A 135 -9.96 -18.22 -14.04
N TYR A 136 -10.32 -18.46 -12.77
CA TYR A 136 -10.03 -19.70 -12.05
C TYR A 136 -11.22 -20.68 -12.09
N ASP A 137 -12.32 -20.34 -12.81
CA ASP A 137 -13.58 -21.09 -12.75
C ASP A 137 -14.05 -21.30 -11.29
N TRP A 138 -13.96 -20.22 -10.48
CA TRP A 138 -14.27 -20.24 -9.06
C TRP A 138 -15.34 -19.23 -8.71
N ASN A 139 -16.36 -19.69 -8.01
CA ASN A 139 -17.43 -18.83 -7.49
C ASN A 139 -17.97 -19.39 -6.17
N ASP A 140 -17.78 -18.65 -5.09
CA ASP A 140 -18.32 -18.97 -3.76
C ASP A 140 -19.72 -18.43 -3.51
N TYR A 141 -20.24 -17.58 -4.41
CA TYR A 141 -21.56 -16.95 -4.30
C TYR A 141 -22.60 -17.64 -5.20
N LYS A 142 -22.86 -18.93 -4.94
CA LYS A 142 -23.81 -19.74 -5.72
C LYS A 142 -25.27 -19.65 -5.22
N VAL A 143 -25.53 -18.81 -4.21
CA VAL A 143 -26.86 -18.53 -3.66
C VAL A 143 -27.07 -17.02 -3.53
N ASP A 144 -28.32 -16.59 -3.49
CA ASP A 144 -28.64 -15.18 -3.24
C ASP A 144 -28.32 -14.82 -1.77
N VAL A 145 -27.42 -13.88 -1.59
CA VAL A 145 -27.00 -13.34 -0.29
C VAL A 145 -27.49 -11.92 -0.05
N LYS A 146 -28.33 -11.40 -0.94
CA LYS A 146 -28.86 -10.04 -0.82
C LYS A 146 -29.59 -9.84 0.50
N GLY A 147 -29.16 -8.83 1.27
CA GLY A 147 -29.71 -8.50 2.58
C GLY A 147 -29.31 -9.47 3.71
N LYS A 148 -28.47 -10.47 3.42
CA LYS A 148 -27.93 -11.40 4.41
C LYS A 148 -26.55 -10.94 4.90
N THR A 149 -26.08 -11.53 5.99
CA THR A 149 -24.71 -11.37 6.48
C THR A 149 -23.87 -12.55 6.01
N VAL A 150 -22.84 -12.28 5.23
CA VAL A 150 -21.90 -13.32 4.78
C VAL A 150 -20.75 -13.48 5.78
N VAL A 151 -20.40 -14.73 6.04
CA VAL A 151 -19.26 -15.12 6.88
C VAL A 151 -18.25 -15.84 5.98
N MET A 152 -16.98 -15.40 6.01
CA MET A 152 -15.99 -15.87 5.05
C MET A 152 -14.60 -16.04 5.67
N LEU A 153 -13.79 -16.88 5.05
CA LEU A 153 -12.40 -17.13 5.40
C LEU A 153 -11.49 -16.01 4.85
N ILE A 154 -10.46 -15.65 5.60
CA ILE A 154 -9.37 -14.80 5.10
C ILE A 154 -8.48 -15.56 4.13
N ASN A 155 -7.74 -14.85 3.26
CA ASN A 155 -6.92 -15.33 2.17
C ASN A 155 -7.75 -15.98 1.04
N ASP A 156 -7.12 -16.60 0.07
CA ASP A 156 -7.75 -17.32 -1.03
C ASP A 156 -7.50 -18.83 -0.93
N PRO A 157 -8.21 -19.65 -1.72
CA PRO A 157 -8.04 -21.11 -1.66
C PRO A 157 -6.61 -21.59 -1.93
N GLY A 158 -5.81 -20.83 -2.70
CA GLY A 158 -4.43 -21.18 -3.05
C GLY A 158 -3.51 -21.34 -1.85
N PHE A 159 -3.78 -20.63 -0.74
CA PHE A 159 -2.99 -20.75 0.49
C PHE A 159 -2.97 -22.19 1.02
N GLU A 160 -4.09 -22.92 0.92
CA GLU A 160 -4.25 -24.29 1.40
C GLU A 160 -4.11 -25.34 0.30
N LEU A 161 -4.46 -24.99 -0.95
CA LEU A 161 -4.43 -25.92 -2.07
C LEU A 161 -2.97 -26.27 -2.45
N LYS A 162 -2.79 -27.51 -2.88
CA LYS A 162 -1.50 -27.96 -3.43
C LYS A 162 -1.55 -27.77 -4.94
N GLY A 163 -0.70 -26.90 -5.45
CA GLY A 163 -0.62 -26.66 -6.90
C GLY A 163 -0.40 -25.20 -7.24
N THR A 164 -0.82 -24.83 -8.44
CA THR A 164 -0.68 -23.48 -8.98
C THR A 164 -2.00 -22.70 -9.08
N GLU A 165 -3.12 -23.30 -8.68
CA GLU A 165 -4.39 -22.58 -8.61
C GLU A 165 -4.26 -21.39 -7.65
N PHE A 166 -4.87 -20.26 -7.97
CA PHE A 166 -4.70 -19.00 -7.27
C PHE A 166 -3.22 -18.63 -7.02
N ASN A 167 -2.35 -18.90 -8.01
CA ASN A 167 -0.92 -18.62 -7.91
C ASN A 167 -0.22 -19.39 -6.76
N GLY A 168 -0.78 -20.51 -6.33
CA GLY A 168 -0.27 -21.32 -5.23
C GLY A 168 -0.33 -20.58 -3.90
N LYS A 169 0.77 -20.56 -3.14
CA LYS A 169 0.81 -19.85 -1.85
C LYS A 169 0.92 -18.35 -1.96
N ALA A 170 1.33 -17.79 -3.11
CA ALA A 170 1.35 -16.36 -3.29
C ALA A 170 -0.08 -15.84 -3.32
N MET A 171 -0.42 -14.99 -2.36
CA MET A 171 -1.76 -14.41 -2.27
C MET A 171 -2.13 -13.72 -3.60
N THR A 172 -3.35 -13.96 -4.07
CA THR A 172 -3.95 -13.17 -5.14
C THR A 172 -4.75 -11.99 -4.57
N TYR A 173 -5.26 -11.10 -5.41
CA TYR A 173 -6.17 -10.03 -4.97
C TYR A 173 -7.40 -10.59 -4.24
N TYR A 174 -7.88 -11.76 -4.66
CA TYR A 174 -9.00 -12.46 -4.02
C TYR A 174 -8.74 -12.83 -2.56
N GLY A 175 -7.49 -12.96 -2.15
CA GLY A 175 -7.09 -13.24 -0.77
C GLY A 175 -7.14 -12.03 0.16
N ARG A 176 -7.15 -10.81 -0.40
CA ARG A 176 -7.16 -9.58 0.39
C ARG A 176 -8.49 -9.37 1.11
N TRP A 177 -8.42 -8.92 2.35
CA TRP A 177 -9.62 -8.60 3.13
C TRP A 177 -10.46 -7.48 2.50
N THR A 178 -9.80 -6.52 1.83
CA THR A 178 -10.48 -5.46 1.06
C THR A 178 -11.37 -6.02 -0.03
N TYR A 179 -10.84 -6.98 -0.82
CA TYR A 179 -11.63 -7.68 -1.83
C TYR A 179 -12.86 -8.38 -1.23
N LYS A 180 -12.70 -9.03 -0.07
CA LYS A 180 -13.81 -9.75 0.59
C LYS A 180 -15.00 -8.84 0.84
N PHE A 181 -14.75 -7.64 1.37
CA PHE A 181 -15.80 -6.66 1.62
C PHE A 181 -16.35 -6.05 0.33
N GLU A 182 -15.50 -5.79 -0.66
CA GLU A 182 -15.92 -5.32 -1.96
C GLU A 182 -16.85 -6.33 -2.66
N GLU A 183 -16.48 -7.62 -2.66
CA GLU A 183 -17.31 -8.65 -3.31
C GLU A 183 -18.61 -8.88 -2.55
N ALA A 184 -18.60 -8.92 -1.23
CA ALA A 184 -19.83 -9.01 -0.43
C ALA A 184 -20.80 -7.87 -0.76
N ALA A 185 -20.28 -6.65 -0.92
CA ALA A 185 -21.08 -5.49 -1.33
C ALA A 185 -21.64 -5.65 -2.76
N ARG A 186 -20.82 -6.10 -3.73
CA ARG A 186 -21.27 -6.39 -5.10
C ARG A 186 -22.38 -7.44 -5.14
N GLN A 187 -22.35 -8.42 -4.24
CA GLN A 187 -23.38 -9.45 -4.08
C GLN A 187 -24.60 -8.96 -3.30
N GLY A 188 -24.59 -7.72 -2.78
CA GLY A 188 -25.70 -7.09 -2.07
C GLY A 188 -25.87 -7.56 -0.62
N ALA A 189 -24.84 -8.11 0.00
CA ALA A 189 -24.85 -8.50 1.41
C ALA A 189 -25.06 -7.28 2.32
N ALA A 190 -25.90 -7.42 3.36
CA ALA A 190 -26.11 -6.38 4.37
C ALA A 190 -24.91 -6.28 5.32
N GLY A 191 -24.37 -7.42 5.72
CA GLY A 191 -23.16 -7.51 6.54
C GLY A 191 -22.12 -8.45 5.92
N ALA A 192 -20.86 -8.21 6.22
CA ALA A 192 -19.74 -9.02 5.79
C ALA A 192 -18.77 -9.22 6.97
N ILE A 193 -18.52 -10.47 7.33
CA ILE A 193 -17.69 -10.86 8.49
C ILE A 193 -16.59 -11.79 8.01
N ILE A 194 -15.34 -11.43 8.27
CA ILE A 194 -14.18 -12.26 7.99
C ILE A 194 -13.78 -13.01 9.27
N ILE A 195 -13.55 -14.31 9.15
CA ILE A 195 -12.96 -15.13 10.21
C ILE A 195 -11.45 -14.89 10.19
N HIS A 196 -10.89 -14.41 11.30
CA HIS A 196 -9.45 -14.23 11.43
C HIS A 196 -8.76 -15.55 11.75
N GLU A 197 -7.73 -15.86 10.98
CA GLU A 197 -6.76 -16.92 11.25
C GLU A 197 -5.36 -16.39 11.01
N THR A 198 -4.48 -16.45 12.01
CA THR A 198 -3.17 -15.76 12.00
C THR A 198 -2.29 -16.16 10.82
N ALA A 199 -2.21 -17.45 10.47
CA ALA A 199 -1.33 -17.89 9.39
C ALA A 199 -1.79 -17.41 8.00
N PRO A 200 -3.06 -17.60 7.59
CA PRO A 200 -3.54 -17.05 6.31
C PRO A 200 -3.61 -15.52 6.27
N ALA A 201 -3.89 -14.85 7.38
CA ALA A 201 -3.88 -13.41 7.47
C ALA A 201 -2.46 -12.82 7.38
N SER A 202 -1.45 -13.60 7.81
CA SER A 202 -0.04 -13.18 7.95
C SER A 202 0.22 -12.17 9.08
N TYR A 203 -0.74 -11.98 9.98
CA TYR A 203 -0.63 -11.14 11.17
C TYR A 203 -1.55 -11.64 12.28
N PRO A 204 -1.20 -11.38 13.58
CA PRO A 204 -2.04 -11.76 14.72
C PRO A 204 -3.28 -10.85 14.84
N TRP A 205 -4.25 -11.28 15.66
CA TRP A 205 -5.49 -10.54 15.93
C TRP A 205 -5.25 -9.09 16.36
N GLY A 206 -4.23 -8.82 17.16
CA GLY A 206 -3.92 -7.46 17.63
C GLY A 206 -3.69 -6.43 16.51
N VAL A 207 -3.32 -6.89 15.29
CA VAL A 207 -3.24 -6.00 14.12
C VAL A 207 -4.64 -5.62 13.61
N VAL A 208 -5.58 -6.57 13.62
CA VAL A 208 -6.98 -6.32 13.27
C VAL A 208 -7.62 -5.42 14.33
N GLU A 209 -7.41 -5.74 15.59
CA GLU A 209 -7.89 -4.96 16.74
C GLU A 209 -7.43 -3.49 16.65
N GLY A 210 -6.13 -3.27 16.47
CA GLY A 210 -5.57 -1.92 16.36
C GLY A 210 -6.00 -1.18 15.10
N GLY A 211 -6.05 -1.87 13.94
CA GLY A 211 -6.42 -1.27 12.67
C GLY A 211 -7.92 -0.96 12.52
N TRP A 212 -8.79 -1.61 13.30
CA TRP A 212 -10.23 -1.40 13.27
C TRP A 212 -10.76 -0.58 14.45
N SER A 213 -9.88 -0.19 15.38
CA SER A 213 -10.22 0.70 16.49
C SER A 213 -9.94 2.14 16.11
N GLY A 214 -10.86 3.05 16.46
CA GLY A 214 -10.72 4.47 16.15
C GLY A 214 -11.19 4.88 14.76
N GLU A 215 -10.77 6.06 14.33
CA GLU A 215 -11.20 6.67 13.07
C GLU A 215 -10.65 5.89 11.86
N GLN A 216 -11.55 5.59 10.92
CA GLN A 216 -11.21 4.99 9.64
C GLN A 216 -11.34 6.05 8.54
N LEU A 217 -10.22 6.44 7.92
CA LEU A 217 -10.24 7.36 6.78
C LEU A 217 -10.69 6.64 5.51
N ASN A 218 -11.48 7.33 4.70
CA ASN A 218 -11.93 6.90 3.38
C ASN A 218 -11.91 8.09 2.42
N LEU A 219 -11.92 7.84 1.12
CA LEU A 219 -12.25 8.87 0.15
C LEU A 219 -13.65 9.42 0.42
N THR A 220 -13.85 10.72 0.23
CA THR A 220 -15.20 11.29 0.30
C THR A 220 -16.00 10.89 -0.93
N PHE A 221 -17.16 10.29 -0.74
CA PHE A 221 -18.07 9.85 -1.80
C PHE A 221 -19.33 10.71 -1.84
N GLU A 222 -19.76 11.12 -3.04
CA GLU A 222 -20.98 11.92 -3.23
C GLU A 222 -22.24 11.17 -2.80
N ASP A 223 -22.25 9.84 -2.94
CA ASP A 223 -23.35 8.95 -2.52
C ASP A 223 -23.18 8.44 -1.08
N ASN A 224 -22.26 9.02 -0.29
CA ASN A 224 -21.93 8.56 1.05
C ASN A 224 -21.48 7.10 1.11
N ASN A 225 -20.95 6.56 0.04
CA ASN A 225 -20.49 5.16 -0.08
C ASN A 225 -21.60 4.14 0.26
N ILE A 226 -22.86 4.46 -0.08
CA ILE A 226 -24.01 3.65 0.31
C ILE A 226 -24.06 2.30 -0.40
N GLY A 227 -23.30 2.13 -1.49
CA GLY A 227 -23.14 0.88 -2.22
C GLY A 227 -22.39 -0.21 -1.46
N ARG A 228 -21.67 0.13 -0.39
CA ARG A 228 -20.95 -0.84 0.47
C ARG A 228 -21.93 -1.59 1.37
N SER A 229 -21.51 -2.73 1.92
CA SER A 229 -22.26 -3.42 2.97
C SER A 229 -22.54 -2.48 4.15
N ALA A 230 -23.66 -2.64 4.83
CA ALA A 230 -23.98 -1.79 5.98
C ALA A 230 -22.99 -2.00 7.13
N LEU A 231 -22.50 -3.25 7.28
CA LEU A 231 -21.49 -3.64 8.26
C LEU A 231 -20.37 -4.40 7.58
N GLU A 232 -19.15 -4.07 7.92
CA GLU A 232 -17.92 -4.82 7.63
C GLU A 232 -17.25 -5.13 8.97
N GLY A 233 -16.72 -6.35 9.15
CA GLY A 233 -16.16 -6.73 10.44
C GLY A 233 -15.37 -8.04 10.40
N TRP A 234 -14.77 -8.33 11.54
CA TRP A 234 -13.98 -9.56 11.75
C TRP A 234 -14.37 -10.20 13.07
N ILE A 235 -14.30 -11.52 13.11
CA ILE A 235 -14.40 -12.31 14.34
C ILE A 235 -13.14 -13.13 14.55
N GLN A 236 -12.78 -13.38 15.79
CA GLN A 236 -11.72 -14.30 16.13
C GLN A 236 -12.08 -15.76 15.74
N LEU A 237 -11.04 -16.59 15.59
CA LEU A 237 -11.20 -18.00 15.21
C LEU A 237 -12.06 -18.79 16.21
N ASP A 238 -11.88 -18.59 17.51
CA ASP A 238 -12.62 -19.27 18.56
C ASP A 238 -14.13 -18.94 18.54
N VAL A 239 -14.50 -17.70 18.19
CA VAL A 239 -15.90 -17.32 17.93
C VAL A 239 -16.45 -18.12 16.76
N ALA A 240 -15.71 -18.21 15.65
CA ALA A 240 -16.13 -19.01 14.49
C ALA A 240 -16.24 -20.50 14.82
N GLU A 241 -15.32 -21.07 15.59
CA GLU A 241 -15.37 -22.45 16.08
C GLU A 241 -16.64 -22.71 16.90
N GLN A 242 -17.02 -21.78 17.77
CA GLN A 242 -18.27 -21.87 18.54
C GLN A 242 -19.50 -21.86 17.62
N LEU A 243 -19.54 -20.98 16.62
CA LEU A 243 -20.64 -20.92 15.66
C LEU A 243 -20.79 -22.24 14.89
N PHE A 244 -19.69 -22.78 14.34
CA PHE A 244 -19.73 -24.05 13.61
C PHE A 244 -20.09 -25.23 14.50
N ALA A 245 -19.64 -25.26 15.76
CA ALA A 245 -20.02 -26.29 16.71
C ALA A 245 -21.55 -26.33 16.96
N THR A 246 -22.20 -25.16 17.02
CA THR A 246 -23.66 -25.06 17.14
C THR A 246 -24.40 -25.65 15.92
N MET A 247 -23.77 -25.59 14.73
CA MET A 247 -24.29 -26.24 13.51
C MET A 247 -24.05 -27.76 13.49
N GLY A 248 -23.42 -28.35 14.51
CA GLY A 248 -23.05 -29.76 14.54
C GLY A 248 -21.86 -30.14 13.64
N THR A 249 -21.02 -29.17 13.30
CA THR A 249 -19.79 -29.32 12.51
C THR A 249 -18.62 -28.64 13.23
N ASN A 250 -17.51 -28.42 12.55
CA ASN A 250 -16.38 -27.69 13.11
C ASN A 250 -15.67 -26.85 12.02
N TYR A 251 -14.84 -25.90 12.45
CA TYR A 251 -14.13 -25.00 11.56
C TYR A 251 -13.30 -25.73 10.50
N ALA A 252 -12.53 -26.75 10.90
CA ALA A 252 -11.65 -27.50 10.00
C ALA A 252 -12.43 -28.23 8.88
N GLU A 253 -13.58 -28.83 9.20
CA GLU A 253 -14.46 -29.44 8.21
C GLU A 253 -15.04 -28.41 7.23
N MET A 254 -15.47 -27.26 7.74
CA MET A 254 -16.03 -26.21 6.89
C MET A 254 -14.98 -25.56 6.00
N LYS A 255 -13.78 -25.33 6.53
CA LYS A 255 -12.63 -24.85 5.75
C LYS A 255 -12.25 -25.87 4.65
N ALA A 256 -12.20 -27.16 4.98
CA ALA A 256 -11.91 -28.21 4.00
C ALA A 256 -12.97 -28.29 2.88
N LYS A 257 -14.26 -28.11 3.18
CA LYS A 257 -15.33 -28.06 2.18
C LYS A 257 -15.17 -26.84 1.26
N ALA A 258 -14.77 -25.71 1.80
CA ALA A 258 -14.54 -24.46 1.04
C ALA A 258 -13.38 -24.52 0.04
N LEU A 259 -12.52 -25.56 0.10
CA LEU A 259 -11.42 -25.79 -0.86
C LEU A 259 -11.86 -26.46 -2.16
N SER A 260 -13.14 -26.57 -2.43
CA SER A 260 -13.67 -27.20 -3.64
C SER A 260 -14.39 -26.20 -4.53
N LYS A 261 -14.12 -26.24 -5.84
CA LYS A 261 -14.91 -25.49 -6.85
C LYS A 261 -16.40 -25.82 -6.80
N ASP A 262 -16.75 -27.02 -6.31
CA ASP A 262 -18.15 -27.46 -6.13
C ASP A 262 -18.77 -26.99 -4.81
N PHE A 263 -18.02 -26.27 -3.98
CA PHE A 263 -18.53 -25.74 -2.72
C PHE A 263 -19.86 -25.01 -2.92
N GLN A 264 -20.80 -25.26 -2.02
CA GLN A 264 -22.06 -24.54 -1.96
C GLN A 264 -22.09 -23.73 -0.66
N PRO A 265 -22.47 -22.44 -0.70
CA PRO A 265 -22.67 -21.65 0.50
C PRO A 265 -23.61 -22.36 1.49
N VAL A 266 -23.27 -22.28 2.76
CA VAL A 266 -23.98 -22.97 3.83
C VAL A 266 -24.78 -21.97 4.66
N PRO A 267 -26.13 -22.01 4.64
CA PRO A 267 -26.93 -21.25 5.59
C PRO A 267 -26.54 -21.63 7.03
N MET A 268 -26.31 -20.65 7.87
CA MET A 268 -26.04 -20.85 9.30
C MET A 268 -27.37 -20.79 10.06
N GLU A 269 -28.11 -21.87 9.97
CA GLU A 269 -29.50 -21.97 10.44
C GLU A 269 -29.63 -21.55 11.91
N GLY A 270 -30.63 -20.69 12.20
CA GLY A 270 -30.88 -20.16 13.54
C GLY A 270 -29.91 -19.07 13.98
N MET A 271 -29.02 -18.59 13.08
CA MET A 271 -28.11 -17.50 13.37
C MET A 271 -28.49 -16.24 12.62
N GLN A 272 -28.60 -15.13 13.34
CA GLN A 272 -28.95 -13.84 12.80
C GLN A 272 -28.09 -12.74 13.41
N LEU A 273 -27.81 -11.71 12.63
CA LEU A 273 -27.11 -10.50 13.08
C LEU A 273 -28.08 -9.31 13.02
N SER A 274 -28.18 -8.62 14.14
CA SER A 274 -28.72 -7.27 14.20
C SER A 274 -27.61 -6.32 14.61
N ALA A 275 -27.50 -5.19 13.94
CA ALA A 275 -26.45 -4.24 14.27
C ALA A 275 -26.92 -2.80 14.14
N THR A 276 -26.39 -1.94 14.98
CA THR A 276 -26.51 -0.48 14.88
C THR A 276 -25.13 0.11 15.04
N MET A 277 -24.69 0.89 14.08
CA MET A 277 -23.44 1.65 14.14
C MET A 277 -23.79 3.14 14.15
N VAL A 278 -23.41 3.83 15.21
CA VAL A 278 -23.45 5.28 15.32
C VAL A 278 -22.05 5.81 15.09
N ASN A 279 -21.92 6.79 14.23
CA ASN A 279 -20.61 7.27 13.78
C ASN A 279 -20.47 8.78 14.02
N GLU A 280 -19.24 9.20 14.34
CA GLU A 280 -18.82 10.58 14.21
C GLU A 280 -18.07 10.73 12.88
N LEU A 281 -18.51 11.68 12.06
CA LEU A 281 -17.91 11.95 10.76
C LEU A 281 -16.99 13.17 10.83
N ARG A 282 -15.81 13.07 10.25
CA ARG A 282 -14.86 14.17 10.13
C ARG A 282 -14.37 14.29 8.70
N THR A 283 -14.53 15.46 8.10
CA THR A 283 -13.89 15.75 6.80
C THR A 283 -12.44 16.18 6.99
N SER A 284 -11.59 15.75 6.09
CA SER A 284 -10.17 16.09 6.08
C SER A 284 -9.70 16.28 4.64
N ASP A 285 -8.88 17.30 4.42
CA ASP A 285 -8.31 17.59 3.11
C ASP A 285 -6.85 17.15 3.05
N SER A 286 -6.53 16.32 2.08
CA SER A 286 -5.16 15.96 1.77
C SER A 286 -4.87 16.15 0.28
N HIS A 287 -3.66 15.84 -0.17
CA HIS A 287 -3.27 16.05 -1.57
C HIS A 287 -2.22 15.03 -1.99
N ASN A 288 -2.40 14.46 -3.18
CA ASN A 288 -1.27 13.93 -3.91
C ASN A 288 -0.43 15.10 -4.43
N VAL A 289 0.87 14.90 -4.55
CA VAL A 289 1.79 15.89 -5.14
C VAL A 289 2.31 15.32 -6.44
N VAL A 290 1.96 15.94 -7.58
CA VAL A 290 2.25 15.41 -8.91
C VAL A 290 2.96 16.43 -9.75
N GLY A 291 4.14 16.09 -10.25
CA GLY A 291 4.91 16.89 -11.20
C GLY A 291 5.54 16.01 -12.27
N TYR A 292 5.93 16.58 -13.40
CA TYR A 292 6.54 15.81 -14.47
C TYR A 292 7.59 16.61 -15.26
N VAL A 293 8.53 15.85 -15.85
CA VAL A 293 9.40 16.36 -16.92
C VAL A 293 8.77 15.98 -18.23
N GLU A 294 8.48 16.96 -19.08
CA GLU A 294 7.84 16.74 -20.37
C GLU A 294 8.76 16.02 -21.36
N GLY A 295 8.22 15.04 -22.04
CA GLY A 295 8.93 14.26 -23.06
C GLY A 295 9.22 15.07 -24.32
N SER A 296 10.43 14.93 -24.86
CA SER A 296 10.89 15.70 -26.03
C SER A 296 10.36 15.17 -27.38
N GLU A 297 10.00 13.88 -27.46
CA GLU A 297 9.52 13.23 -28.69
C GLU A 297 8.10 12.65 -28.52
N MET A 298 7.77 12.12 -27.33
CA MET A 298 6.50 11.47 -27.01
C MET A 298 5.91 12.04 -25.72
N PRO A 299 5.52 13.33 -25.69
CA PRO A 299 5.10 14.02 -24.48
C PRO A 299 3.82 13.47 -23.84
N ASN A 300 3.00 12.74 -24.60
CA ASN A 300 1.77 12.12 -24.12
C ASN A 300 1.94 10.65 -23.70
N GLU A 301 3.17 10.14 -23.70
CA GLU A 301 3.49 8.82 -23.14
C GLU A 301 4.20 9.02 -21.79
N TYR A 302 3.80 8.26 -20.78
CA TYR A 302 4.18 8.52 -19.39
C TYR A 302 4.87 7.33 -18.75
N VAL A 303 5.97 7.61 -18.02
CA VAL A 303 6.61 6.66 -17.11
C VAL A 303 6.43 7.18 -15.69
N LEU A 304 5.92 6.37 -14.77
CA LEU A 304 5.55 6.81 -13.43
C LEU A 304 6.60 6.42 -12.39
N ILE A 305 6.87 7.32 -11.46
CA ILE A 305 7.67 7.07 -10.25
C ILE A 305 6.84 7.56 -9.07
N MET A 306 6.57 6.67 -8.12
CA MET A 306 5.71 7.01 -7.00
C MET A 306 6.23 6.51 -5.66
N GLY A 307 5.79 7.15 -4.60
CA GLY A 307 5.96 6.76 -3.22
C GLY A 307 5.02 7.57 -2.35
N HIS A 308 4.53 7.01 -1.25
CA HIS A 308 3.66 7.74 -0.35
C HIS A 308 4.48 8.64 0.58
N TRP A 309 3.92 9.80 0.89
CA TRP A 309 4.56 10.78 1.76
C TRP A 309 3.99 10.79 3.18
N ASP A 310 2.80 10.25 3.36
CA ASP A 310 2.15 10.19 4.67
C ASP A 310 2.74 9.10 5.57
N HIS A 311 2.47 9.25 6.87
CA HIS A 311 2.67 8.22 7.87
C HIS A 311 1.67 8.44 9.01
N MET A 312 1.84 7.78 10.15
CA MET A 312 0.81 7.63 11.20
C MET A 312 0.61 8.88 12.07
N GLY A 313 1.46 9.90 11.97
CA GLY A 313 1.30 11.15 12.71
C GLY A 313 1.73 11.08 14.17
N VAL A 314 0.93 11.67 15.06
CA VAL A 314 1.20 11.77 16.50
C VAL A 314 0.12 11.03 17.28
N ASN A 315 0.51 10.15 18.19
CA ASN A 315 -0.40 9.49 19.13
C ASN A 315 -0.18 10.01 20.56
N PRO A 316 -1.00 10.94 21.04
CA PRO A 316 -0.83 11.56 22.36
C PRO A 316 -1.13 10.62 23.53
N THR A 317 -1.61 9.40 23.28
CA THR A 317 -1.88 8.41 24.33
C THR A 317 -0.65 7.59 24.72
N LEU A 318 0.42 7.64 23.90
CA LEU A 318 1.67 6.94 24.20
C LEU A 318 2.46 7.66 25.29
N GLU A 319 3.12 6.87 26.14
CA GLU A 319 4.13 7.38 27.07
C GLU A 319 5.49 7.52 26.35
N GLY A 320 6.21 8.60 26.59
CA GLY A 320 7.50 8.88 25.98
C GLY A 320 7.36 9.52 24.61
N ASP A 321 7.97 8.91 23.59
CA ASP A 321 7.88 9.38 22.22
C ASP A 321 6.51 9.07 21.61
N GLN A 322 5.88 10.10 21.08
CA GLN A 322 4.51 10.06 20.55
C GLN A 322 4.45 10.27 19.04
N ILE A 323 5.60 10.58 18.40
CA ILE A 323 5.67 10.93 16.99
C ILE A 323 6.10 9.69 16.19
N PHE A 324 5.31 9.32 15.22
CA PHE A 324 5.66 8.26 14.26
C PHE A 324 6.43 8.90 13.11
N ASN A 325 7.76 9.01 13.27
CA ASN A 325 8.62 9.74 12.32
C ASN A 325 8.69 9.07 10.94
N GLY A 326 8.50 7.74 10.84
CA GLY A 326 8.43 7.01 9.59
C GLY A 326 9.64 7.28 8.68
N ALA A 327 10.84 7.04 9.20
CA ALA A 327 12.07 7.34 8.46
C ALA A 327 12.26 6.34 7.31
N VAL A 328 12.14 5.05 7.58
CA VAL A 328 12.14 4.01 6.54
C VAL A 328 10.81 4.01 5.82
N ASP A 329 9.70 4.04 6.55
CA ASP A 329 8.33 4.03 6.05
C ASP A 329 7.66 5.41 6.21
N ASN A 330 7.60 6.26 5.19
CA ASN A 330 8.23 6.14 3.88
C ASN A 330 8.95 7.45 3.50
N ALA A 331 9.69 8.05 4.48
CA ALA A 331 10.51 9.21 4.14
C ALA A 331 11.61 8.83 3.12
N THR A 332 12.12 7.58 3.16
CA THR A 332 13.11 7.09 2.20
C THR A 332 12.55 7.02 0.77
N GLY A 333 11.36 6.47 0.56
CA GLY A 333 10.73 6.38 -0.75
C GLY A 333 10.30 7.76 -1.28
N THR A 334 9.70 8.61 -0.42
CA THR A 334 9.37 10.00 -0.79
C THR A 334 10.61 10.76 -1.22
N ALA A 335 11.71 10.67 -0.47
CA ALA A 335 12.99 11.29 -0.83
C ALA A 335 13.55 10.73 -2.14
N ALA A 336 13.32 9.44 -2.43
CA ALA A 336 13.74 8.82 -3.69
C ALA A 336 12.97 9.39 -4.89
N VAL A 337 11.66 9.59 -4.77
CA VAL A 337 10.87 10.32 -5.79
C VAL A 337 11.43 11.72 -6.03
N MET A 338 11.73 12.47 -4.97
CA MET A 338 12.30 13.82 -5.06
C MET A 338 13.71 13.81 -5.70
N HIS A 339 14.55 12.85 -5.34
CA HIS A 339 15.90 12.69 -5.90
C HIS A 339 15.87 12.36 -7.40
N MET A 340 14.96 11.47 -7.80
CA MET A 340 14.78 11.12 -9.22
C MET A 340 14.21 12.31 -10.00
N ALA A 341 13.29 13.09 -9.41
CA ALA A 341 12.79 14.33 -9.99
C ALA A 341 13.94 15.33 -10.26
N GLU A 342 14.85 15.52 -9.30
CA GLU A 342 16.04 16.37 -9.51
C GLU A 342 16.94 15.82 -10.62
N THR A 343 17.12 14.50 -10.70
CA THR A 343 17.94 13.86 -11.71
C THR A 343 17.37 14.06 -13.11
N PHE A 344 16.07 13.81 -13.29
CA PHE A 344 15.39 13.92 -14.57
C PHE A 344 15.15 15.37 -14.99
N SER A 345 15.02 16.31 -14.06
CA SER A 345 14.93 17.75 -14.39
C SER A 345 16.14 18.29 -15.19
N LYS A 346 17.27 17.58 -15.08
CA LYS A 346 18.54 17.90 -15.80
C LYS A 346 18.67 17.12 -17.12
N ARG A 347 17.68 16.25 -17.48
CA ARG A 347 17.68 15.39 -18.66
C ARG A 347 16.56 15.82 -19.64
N GLN A 348 16.61 15.29 -20.85
CA GLN A 348 15.54 15.44 -21.84
C GLN A 348 15.06 14.05 -22.27
N PRO A 349 14.23 13.39 -21.48
CA PRO A 349 13.68 12.09 -21.86
C PRO A 349 12.78 12.23 -23.10
N LYS A 350 12.62 11.15 -23.86
CA LYS A 350 11.72 11.12 -25.02
C LYS A 350 10.26 11.10 -24.61
N ARG A 351 9.93 10.31 -23.58
CA ARG A 351 8.62 10.23 -22.92
C ARG A 351 8.59 11.12 -21.69
N SER A 352 7.41 11.53 -21.29
CA SER A 352 7.24 12.26 -20.02
C SER A 352 7.48 11.34 -18.82
N VAL A 353 8.22 11.85 -17.83
CA VAL A 353 8.48 11.13 -16.57
C VAL A 353 7.72 11.86 -15.46
N VAL A 354 6.80 11.14 -14.80
CA VAL A 354 5.89 11.68 -13.77
C VAL A 354 6.35 11.26 -12.39
N PHE A 355 6.45 12.22 -11.48
CA PHE A 355 6.85 12.04 -10.08
C PHE A 355 5.64 12.26 -9.20
N ILE A 356 5.33 11.29 -8.34
CA ILE A 356 4.09 11.24 -7.60
C ILE A 356 4.39 10.99 -6.11
N GLY A 357 4.11 11.98 -5.28
CA GLY A 357 4.01 11.81 -3.83
C GLY A 357 2.56 11.53 -3.47
N LEU A 358 2.25 10.32 -3.03
CA LEU A 358 0.90 9.88 -2.71
C LEU A 358 0.56 10.16 -1.25
N THR A 359 -0.71 10.44 -0.96
CA THR A 359 -1.24 10.64 0.39
C THR A 359 -2.09 9.47 0.83
N ALA A 360 -2.23 9.30 2.15
CA ALA A 360 -3.15 8.35 2.78
C ALA A 360 -2.97 6.90 2.28
N GLU A 361 -1.73 6.49 2.05
CA GLU A 361 -1.35 5.10 1.82
C GLU A 361 -1.67 4.26 3.05
N GLU A 362 -1.24 4.73 4.22
CA GLU A 362 -1.41 4.11 5.54
C GLU A 362 -2.89 3.94 5.94
N SER A 363 -3.76 4.69 5.28
CA SER A 363 -5.22 4.63 5.49
C SER A 363 -5.93 3.75 4.46
N GLY A 364 -5.21 2.98 3.66
CA GLY A 364 -5.77 2.05 2.67
C GLY A 364 -5.60 2.50 1.22
N LEU A 365 -4.43 3.04 0.86
CA LEU A 365 -4.03 3.40 -0.51
C LEU A 365 -4.94 4.46 -1.13
N LEU A 366 -5.48 5.40 -0.32
CA LEU A 366 -6.54 6.30 -0.77
C LEU A 366 -6.06 7.31 -1.81
N GLY A 367 -4.82 7.79 -1.68
CA GLY A 367 -4.23 8.73 -2.64
C GLY A 367 -4.10 8.14 -4.04
N SER A 368 -3.58 6.92 -4.15
CA SER A 368 -3.47 6.22 -5.43
C SER A 368 -4.82 5.80 -5.98
N ALA A 369 -5.75 5.35 -5.11
CA ALA A 369 -7.13 5.05 -5.51
C ALA A 369 -7.82 6.29 -6.11
N TYR A 370 -7.67 7.45 -5.48
CA TYR A 370 -8.19 8.72 -6.01
C TYR A 370 -7.52 9.08 -7.35
N LEU A 371 -6.19 8.95 -7.42
CA LEU A 371 -5.43 9.34 -8.61
C LEU A 371 -5.83 8.52 -9.84
N VAL A 372 -6.02 7.20 -9.71
CA VAL A 372 -6.43 6.38 -10.85
C VAL A 372 -7.87 6.65 -11.30
N GLU A 373 -8.77 7.10 -10.42
CA GLU A 373 -10.12 7.51 -10.83
C GLU A 373 -10.14 8.90 -11.49
N ASN A 374 -9.16 9.75 -11.18
CA ASN A 374 -9.05 11.14 -11.64
C ASN A 374 -7.75 11.40 -12.39
N ALA A 375 -7.22 10.37 -13.07
CA ALA A 375 -5.92 10.47 -13.75
C ALA A 375 -5.93 11.60 -14.81
N PRO A 376 -4.90 12.46 -14.83
CA PRO A 376 -4.78 13.50 -15.82
C PRO A 376 -4.26 12.99 -17.18
N PHE A 377 -4.16 11.67 -17.34
CA PHE A 377 -3.66 10.98 -18.53
C PHE A 377 -4.45 9.70 -18.81
N GLU A 378 -4.47 9.29 -20.07
CA GLU A 378 -5.07 8.03 -20.49
C GLU A 378 -4.20 6.83 -20.06
N TYR A 379 -4.79 5.76 -19.55
CA TYR A 379 -4.05 4.59 -19.05
C TYR A 379 -3.25 3.88 -20.14
N GLY A 380 -3.77 3.83 -21.37
CA GLY A 380 -3.06 3.25 -22.52
C GLY A 380 -1.75 3.96 -22.85
N ASN A 381 -1.62 5.22 -22.47
CA ASN A 381 -0.43 6.05 -22.67
C ASN A 381 0.61 5.89 -21.54
N VAL A 382 0.27 5.21 -20.45
CA VAL A 382 1.25 4.91 -19.39
C VAL A 382 2.03 3.66 -19.78
N ILE A 383 3.34 3.81 -19.89
CA ILE A 383 4.25 2.74 -20.33
C ILE A 383 4.45 1.72 -19.21
N GLY A 384 4.63 2.21 -18.00
CA GLY A 384 4.86 1.46 -16.78
C GLY A 384 5.40 2.38 -15.70
N GLY A 385 5.79 1.82 -14.57
CA GLY A 385 6.34 2.65 -13.50
C GLY A 385 7.00 1.87 -12.38
N LEU A 386 7.44 2.62 -11.38
CA LEU A 386 8.16 2.17 -10.20
C LEU A 386 7.50 2.72 -8.94
N ASN A 387 7.18 1.85 -8.02
CA ASN A 387 6.73 2.18 -6.67
C ASN A 387 7.90 2.05 -5.69
N LEU A 388 8.10 3.08 -4.88
CA LEU A 388 9.22 3.23 -3.94
C LEU A 388 8.65 3.31 -2.53
N ASP A 389 8.79 2.21 -1.79
CA ASP A 389 8.18 2.07 -0.49
C ASP A 389 9.13 1.33 0.46
N ALA A 390 9.53 2.00 1.54
CA ALA A 390 10.38 1.48 2.60
C ALA A 390 11.78 0.99 2.16
N PHE A 391 12.77 1.89 2.17
CA PHE A 391 14.18 1.55 1.90
C PHE A 391 15.02 1.51 3.19
N PRO A 392 15.18 0.36 3.86
CA PRO A 392 16.04 0.24 5.02
C PRO A 392 17.51 0.41 4.66
N ALA A 393 18.23 1.26 5.40
CA ALA A 393 19.64 1.56 5.20
C ALA A 393 20.54 0.50 5.87
N ILE A 394 20.57 -0.70 5.30
CA ILE A 394 21.27 -1.89 5.85
C ILE A 394 22.55 -2.27 5.08
N GLY A 395 22.99 -1.41 4.15
CA GLY A 395 24.17 -1.61 3.34
C GLY A 395 23.89 -2.29 2.00
N LYS A 396 24.97 -2.55 1.24
CA LYS A 396 24.87 -3.15 -0.10
C LYS A 396 24.45 -4.62 -0.06
N SER A 397 23.59 -4.99 -1.00
CA SER A 397 23.15 -6.37 -1.25
C SER A 397 23.54 -6.83 -2.66
N LYS A 398 23.51 -8.15 -2.88
CA LYS A 398 23.71 -8.79 -4.19
C LYS A 398 22.41 -8.90 -4.99
N ASP A 399 21.27 -8.64 -4.37
CA ASP A 399 19.94 -8.77 -4.93
C ASP A 399 19.14 -7.47 -4.83
N ILE A 400 18.06 -7.42 -5.59
CA ILE A 400 16.94 -6.51 -5.43
C ILE A 400 15.71 -7.41 -5.27
N THR A 401 14.92 -7.21 -4.23
CA THR A 401 13.69 -7.97 -4.00
C THR A 401 12.56 -7.38 -4.83
N ILE A 402 11.91 -8.19 -5.65
CA ILE A 402 10.73 -7.79 -6.41
C ILE A 402 9.49 -8.38 -5.75
N ILE A 403 8.60 -7.50 -5.33
CA ILE A 403 7.30 -7.87 -4.82
C ILE A 403 6.38 -8.13 -6.02
N GLY A 404 5.84 -9.34 -6.13
CA GLY A 404 5.11 -9.80 -7.32
C GLY A 404 6.03 -10.28 -8.45
N PHE A 405 7.17 -10.88 -8.11
CA PHE A 405 8.15 -11.40 -9.06
C PHE A 405 7.54 -12.36 -10.08
N GLY A 406 7.88 -12.16 -11.37
CA GLY A 406 7.35 -12.96 -12.48
C GLY A 406 6.05 -12.40 -13.06
N ALA A 407 5.69 -11.14 -12.77
CA ALA A 407 4.43 -10.55 -13.16
C ALA A 407 4.47 -9.84 -14.54
N SER A 408 5.55 -9.18 -14.90
CA SER A 408 5.56 -8.29 -16.06
C SER A 408 6.87 -8.23 -16.84
N GLU A 409 6.79 -7.73 -18.07
CA GLU A 409 7.94 -7.49 -18.96
C GLU A 409 8.84 -6.32 -18.51
N LEU A 410 8.49 -5.62 -17.41
CA LEU A 410 9.36 -4.63 -16.79
C LEU A 410 10.57 -5.27 -16.09
N GLU A 411 10.41 -6.49 -15.59
CA GLU A 411 11.47 -7.19 -14.84
C GLU A 411 12.73 -7.46 -15.67
N PRO A 412 12.69 -7.94 -16.90
CA PRO A 412 13.87 -8.08 -17.74
C PRO A 412 14.62 -6.76 -17.95
N ILE A 413 13.91 -5.64 -18.07
CA ILE A 413 14.50 -4.32 -18.24
C ILE A 413 15.25 -3.93 -16.96
N LEU A 414 14.61 -4.06 -15.79
CA LEU A 414 15.25 -3.80 -14.51
C LEU A 414 16.43 -4.76 -14.26
N SER A 415 16.28 -6.04 -14.59
CA SER A 415 17.32 -7.08 -14.43
C SER A 415 18.60 -6.76 -15.21
N LYS A 416 18.47 -6.15 -16.40
CA LYS A 416 19.61 -5.68 -17.18
C LYS A 416 20.44 -4.68 -16.37
N HIS A 417 19.82 -3.62 -15.84
CA HIS A 417 20.49 -2.57 -15.07
C HIS A 417 21.01 -3.08 -13.72
N ALA A 418 20.29 -3.97 -13.06
CA ALA A 418 20.77 -4.63 -11.85
C ALA A 418 22.04 -5.46 -12.11
N SER A 419 22.08 -6.19 -13.22
CA SER A 419 23.24 -7.02 -13.60
C SER A 419 24.47 -6.20 -13.94
N GLU A 420 24.33 -5.01 -14.49
CA GLU A 420 25.43 -4.07 -14.76
C GLU A 420 26.11 -3.61 -13.46
N GLU A 421 25.36 -3.55 -12.36
CA GLU A 421 25.85 -3.23 -11.01
C GLU A 421 26.17 -4.47 -10.16
N GLY A 422 26.15 -5.67 -10.78
CA GLY A 422 26.50 -6.93 -10.12
C GLY A 422 25.40 -7.49 -9.22
N LYS A 423 24.14 -7.04 -9.39
CA LYS A 423 22.97 -7.51 -8.66
C LYS A 423 22.09 -8.43 -9.52
N TYR A 424 21.25 -9.23 -8.84
CA TYR A 424 20.21 -10.02 -9.47
C TYR A 424 18.85 -9.71 -8.86
N LEU A 425 17.76 -9.96 -9.59
CA LEU A 425 16.42 -9.83 -9.05
C LEU A 425 16.03 -11.11 -8.29
N ALA A 426 15.46 -10.96 -7.12
CA ALA A 426 14.99 -12.06 -6.28
C ALA A 426 13.50 -11.89 -5.96
N PRO A 427 12.74 -13.00 -5.86
CA PRO A 427 11.36 -12.93 -5.40
C PRO A 427 11.26 -12.57 -3.92
N ASP A 428 10.13 -11.98 -3.53
CA ASP A 428 9.70 -11.86 -2.14
C ASP A 428 9.77 -13.21 -1.43
N LYS A 429 10.19 -13.20 -0.15
CA LYS A 429 10.32 -14.41 0.66
C LYS A 429 9.02 -14.85 1.33
N SER A 430 8.02 -13.97 1.36
CA SER A 430 6.73 -14.19 2.01
C SER A 430 5.56 -13.78 1.09
N PRO A 431 5.47 -14.35 -0.13
CA PRO A 431 4.45 -13.96 -1.10
C PRO A 431 3.02 -14.25 -0.61
N GLU A 432 2.87 -15.17 0.35
CA GLU A 432 1.61 -15.47 1.03
C GLU A 432 1.09 -14.31 1.89
N ALA A 433 1.96 -13.37 2.28
CA ALA A 433 1.58 -12.16 3.00
C ALA A 433 0.87 -11.13 2.12
N GLY A 434 0.94 -11.29 0.78
CA GLY A 434 0.25 -10.44 -0.17
C GLY A 434 0.75 -8.99 -0.21
N PHE A 435 2.03 -8.76 0.02
CA PHE A 435 2.63 -7.41 -0.02
C PHE A 435 2.39 -6.70 -1.36
N PHE A 436 2.29 -7.46 -2.46
CA PHE A 436 1.94 -6.90 -3.77
C PHE A 436 0.62 -6.11 -3.77
N TYR A 437 -0.30 -6.42 -2.88
CA TYR A 437 -1.62 -5.77 -2.77
C TYR A 437 -1.69 -4.78 -1.61
N ARG A 438 -0.55 -4.38 -1.01
CA ARG A 438 -0.49 -3.54 0.18
C ARG A 438 0.22 -2.21 -0.04
N SER A 439 0.61 -1.88 -1.27
CA SER A 439 1.20 -0.59 -1.60
C SER A 439 0.57 0.00 -2.86
N ASP A 440 0.79 1.26 -3.10
CA ASP A 440 0.06 2.13 -4.03
C ASP A 440 0.02 1.66 -5.50
N HIS A 441 1.05 0.94 -5.96
CA HIS A 441 1.14 0.44 -7.33
C HIS A 441 -0.05 -0.45 -7.73
N ILE A 442 -0.72 -1.09 -6.75
CA ILE A 442 -1.83 -1.99 -7.03
C ILE A 442 -3.02 -1.29 -7.68
N ASN A 443 -3.30 -0.04 -7.30
CA ASN A 443 -4.40 0.71 -7.90
C ASN A 443 -4.15 1.01 -9.38
N PHE A 444 -2.88 1.21 -9.77
CA PHE A 444 -2.48 1.32 -11.18
C PHE A 444 -2.52 -0.03 -11.89
N ALA A 445 -2.07 -1.10 -11.25
CA ALA A 445 -2.16 -2.46 -11.79
C ALA A 445 -3.61 -2.86 -12.07
N LYS A 446 -4.56 -2.53 -11.20
CA LYS A 446 -6.01 -2.72 -11.40
C LYS A 446 -6.57 -1.96 -12.61
N ARG A 447 -5.82 -1.00 -13.19
CA ARG A 447 -6.12 -0.32 -14.46
C ARG A 447 -5.31 -0.87 -15.64
N GLY A 448 -4.63 -1.99 -15.44
CA GLY A 448 -3.80 -2.66 -16.45
C GLY A 448 -2.39 -2.09 -16.58
N ILE A 449 -2.00 -1.09 -15.82
CA ILE A 449 -0.67 -0.46 -15.91
C ILE A 449 0.38 -1.34 -15.23
N PRO A 450 1.40 -1.86 -15.95
CA PRO A 450 2.46 -2.64 -15.31
C PRO A 450 3.33 -1.73 -14.42
N MET A 451 3.53 -2.18 -13.18
CA MET A 451 4.31 -1.47 -12.17
C MET A 451 5.33 -2.41 -11.54
N ILE A 452 6.52 -1.92 -11.30
CA ILE A 452 7.49 -2.60 -10.43
C ILE A 452 7.30 -2.07 -9.00
N TYR A 453 7.22 -3.00 -8.06
CA TYR A 453 7.42 -2.73 -6.64
C TYR A 453 8.69 -3.44 -6.22
N ALA A 454 9.72 -2.67 -5.91
CA ALA A 454 11.07 -3.16 -5.63
C ALA A 454 11.54 -2.66 -4.27
N ASP A 455 11.95 -3.63 -3.43
CA ASP A 455 12.60 -3.38 -2.15
C ASP A 455 14.12 -3.58 -2.28
N PRO A 456 14.93 -2.96 -1.41
CA PRO A 456 16.34 -3.32 -1.27
C PRO A 456 16.50 -4.81 -1.01
N GLY A 457 17.58 -5.37 -1.59
CA GLY A 457 17.88 -6.78 -1.41
C GLY A 457 18.32 -7.13 0.01
N ILE A 458 18.17 -8.39 0.36
CA ILE A 458 18.51 -8.94 1.67
C ILE A 458 19.71 -9.91 1.65
N ASP A 459 20.26 -10.26 0.47
CA ASP A 459 21.55 -10.99 0.40
C ASP A 459 22.70 -9.99 0.51
N LEU A 460 22.96 -9.51 1.74
CA LEU A 460 23.94 -8.47 1.98
C LEU A 460 25.35 -8.90 1.54
N ILE A 461 26.12 -7.97 1.00
CA ILE A 461 27.53 -8.21 0.67
C ILE A 461 28.33 -8.52 1.94
N ASP A 462 28.06 -7.78 3.02
CA ASP A 462 28.63 -8.05 4.34
C ASP A 462 27.62 -8.81 5.21
N GLY A 463 27.84 -10.11 5.39
CA GLY A 463 27.05 -10.98 6.25
C GLY A 463 25.98 -11.81 5.55
N GLY A 464 25.76 -11.63 4.25
CA GLY A 464 24.89 -12.48 3.43
C GLY A 464 23.42 -12.46 3.80
N LEU A 465 22.70 -13.45 3.31
CA LEU A 465 21.24 -13.57 3.45
C LEU A 465 20.78 -13.68 4.92
N GLU A 466 21.55 -14.36 5.77
CA GLU A 466 21.18 -14.54 7.19
C GLU A 466 21.14 -13.19 7.92
N LYS A 467 22.16 -12.33 7.71
CA LYS A 467 22.20 -11.00 8.32
C LYS A 467 21.08 -10.08 7.77
N GLY A 468 20.80 -10.16 6.46
CA GLY A 468 19.72 -9.38 5.86
C GLY A 468 18.34 -9.77 6.39
N ILE A 469 18.06 -11.08 6.49
CA ILE A 469 16.80 -11.56 7.10
C ILE A 469 16.68 -11.08 8.55
N ALA A 470 17.78 -11.14 9.32
CA ALA A 470 17.78 -10.66 10.70
C ALA A 470 17.51 -9.15 10.78
N ALA A 471 18.09 -8.35 9.87
CA ALA A 471 17.86 -6.91 9.80
C ALA A 471 16.43 -6.57 9.42
N ALA A 472 15.85 -7.23 8.40
CA ALA A 472 14.46 -7.06 8.00
C ALA A 472 13.50 -7.42 9.13
N ARG A 473 13.74 -8.55 9.81
CA ARG A 473 12.94 -8.96 10.97
C ARG A 473 13.06 -7.96 12.13
N ASN A 474 14.27 -7.45 12.38
CA ASN A 474 14.47 -6.43 13.42
C ASN A 474 13.67 -5.16 13.12
N TYR A 475 13.69 -4.69 11.87
CA TYR A 475 12.90 -3.54 11.45
C TYR A 475 11.41 -3.79 11.66
N THR A 476 10.86 -4.87 11.10
CA THR A 476 9.43 -5.20 11.21
C THR A 476 8.99 -5.37 12.68
N THR A 477 9.82 -5.99 13.53
CA THR A 477 9.44 -6.25 14.92
C THR A 477 9.55 -5.02 15.81
N ASN A 478 10.57 -4.18 15.60
CA ASN A 478 10.96 -3.16 16.57
C ASN A 478 10.72 -1.72 16.11
N HIS A 479 10.59 -1.47 14.80
CA HIS A 479 10.52 -0.13 14.23
C HIS A 479 9.30 0.14 13.35
N TYR A 480 8.89 -0.83 12.53
CA TYR A 480 7.77 -0.68 11.61
C TYR A 480 6.48 -0.26 12.34
N HIS A 481 5.90 0.85 11.92
CA HIS A 481 4.72 1.49 12.53
C HIS A 481 4.92 1.80 14.03
N LYS A 482 6.13 2.27 14.39
CA LYS A 482 6.46 2.69 15.75
C LYS A 482 7.22 4.01 15.77
N PRO A 483 7.15 4.78 16.87
CA PRO A 483 7.93 6.01 16.99
C PRO A 483 9.44 5.83 16.78
N SER A 484 9.97 4.63 17.04
CA SER A 484 11.39 4.31 16.86
C SER A 484 11.83 4.12 15.39
N ASP A 485 10.94 4.33 14.38
CA ASP A 485 11.34 4.41 12.97
C ASP A 485 11.93 5.79 12.64
N GLU A 486 13.15 6.00 13.07
CA GLU A 486 13.92 7.23 12.95
C GLU A 486 15.25 6.99 12.21
N VAL A 487 15.85 8.05 11.68
CA VAL A 487 17.21 7.99 11.15
C VAL A 487 18.21 7.76 12.28
N ARG A 488 19.05 6.75 12.16
CA ARG A 488 20.03 6.37 13.18
C ARG A 488 21.46 6.51 12.68
N ASP A 489 22.39 6.72 13.61
CA ASP A 489 23.83 6.85 13.31
C ASP A 489 24.44 5.58 12.70
N ASP A 490 23.82 4.41 12.90
CA ASP A 490 24.28 3.12 12.38
C ASP A 490 23.79 2.79 10.97
N TRP A 491 23.05 3.70 10.31
CA TRP A 491 22.56 3.49 8.97
C TRP A 491 23.69 3.41 7.93
N ASP A 492 23.72 2.33 7.17
CA ASP A 492 24.59 2.18 6.00
C ASP A 492 23.81 2.50 4.72
N TRP A 493 23.94 3.73 4.26
CA TRP A 493 23.26 4.28 3.10
C TRP A 493 23.75 3.75 1.75
N SER A 494 24.87 3.01 1.74
CA SER A 494 25.54 2.61 0.49
C SER A 494 24.71 1.70 -0.40
N GLY A 495 23.80 0.90 0.19
CA GLY A 495 22.84 0.07 -0.56
C GLY A 495 21.82 0.91 -1.29
N ILE A 496 21.21 1.87 -0.58
CA ILE A 496 20.21 2.79 -1.15
C ILE A 496 20.81 3.59 -2.31
N GLU A 497 22.05 4.11 -2.16
CA GLU A 497 22.73 4.85 -3.21
C GLU A 497 22.89 4.02 -4.49
N GLN A 498 23.28 2.75 -4.36
CA GLN A 498 23.41 1.83 -5.48
C GLN A 498 22.05 1.53 -6.14
N ASP A 499 21.02 1.24 -5.34
CA ASP A 499 19.70 0.88 -5.84
C ASP A 499 19.01 2.06 -6.54
N LEU A 500 19.12 3.27 -6.00
CA LEU A 500 18.63 4.48 -6.67
C LEU A 500 19.31 4.71 -8.03
N GLY A 501 20.61 4.40 -8.16
CA GLY A 501 21.31 4.42 -9.44
C GLY A 501 20.70 3.45 -10.45
N ILE A 502 20.44 2.21 -10.03
CA ILE A 502 19.83 1.16 -10.85
C ILE A 502 18.42 1.57 -11.28
N PHE A 503 17.60 2.03 -10.33
CA PHE A 503 16.22 2.47 -10.60
C PHE A 503 16.16 3.68 -11.53
N THR A 504 17.09 4.62 -11.37
CA THR A 504 17.22 5.77 -12.28
C THR A 504 17.54 5.33 -13.71
N ASN A 505 18.45 4.37 -13.89
CA ASN A 505 18.81 3.83 -15.21
C ASN A 505 17.66 3.02 -15.82
N PHE A 506 16.92 2.27 -15.01
CA PHE A 506 15.71 1.55 -15.43
C PHE A 506 14.64 2.52 -15.96
N ILE A 507 14.33 3.58 -15.24
CA ILE A 507 13.37 4.60 -15.68
C ILE A 507 13.86 5.35 -16.91
N ASP A 508 15.16 5.65 -17.00
CA ASP A 508 15.75 6.31 -18.17
C ASP A 508 15.62 5.42 -19.43
N ASP A 509 15.81 4.11 -19.29
CA ASP A 509 15.62 3.15 -20.39
C ASP A 509 14.13 3.14 -20.83
N LEU A 510 13.18 3.03 -19.91
CA LEU A 510 11.75 3.11 -20.22
C LEU A 510 11.35 4.43 -20.88
N ALA A 511 11.90 5.54 -20.41
CA ALA A 511 11.59 6.87 -20.91
C ALA A 511 12.17 7.13 -22.32
N ASN A 512 13.21 6.39 -22.73
CA ASN A 512 13.93 6.62 -23.99
C ASN A 512 13.82 5.46 -24.99
N SER A 513 13.34 4.28 -24.58
CA SER A 513 13.12 3.13 -25.48
C SER A 513 11.86 3.28 -26.32
N GLY A 514 11.69 2.41 -27.30
CA GLY A 514 10.43 2.23 -28.04
C GLY A 514 9.59 1.08 -27.49
N GLU A 515 9.94 0.55 -26.33
CA GLU A 515 9.28 -0.63 -25.75
C GLU A 515 7.96 -0.25 -25.06
N TYR A 516 7.02 -1.22 -25.05
CA TYR A 516 5.73 -1.10 -24.41
C TYR A 516 5.47 -2.34 -23.55
N PRO A 517 6.07 -2.42 -22.37
CA PRO A 517 5.96 -3.58 -21.50
C PRO A 517 4.51 -3.92 -21.15
N ASN A 518 4.24 -5.22 -21.01
CA ASN A 518 2.95 -5.78 -20.65
C ASN A 518 3.09 -6.71 -19.44
N TRP A 519 1.98 -7.15 -18.92
CA TRP A 519 1.90 -8.26 -17.98
C TRP A 519 2.10 -9.58 -18.71
N TYR A 520 2.68 -10.57 -18.03
CA TYR A 520 2.83 -11.93 -18.61
C TYR A 520 1.48 -12.63 -18.72
N GLU A 521 1.41 -13.64 -19.63
CA GLU A 521 0.23 -14.46 -19.80
C GLU A 521 -0.19 -15.14 -18.47
N GLY A 522 -1.49 -15.07 -18.17
CA GLY A 522 -2.06 -15.57 -16.93
C GLY A 522 -2.05 -14.57 -15.77
N ASN A 523 -1.48 -13.37 -15.94
CA ASN A 523 -1.62 -12.30 -14.96
C ASN A 523 -3.02 -11.69 -15.05
N GLU A 524 -3.66 -11.45 -13.91
CA GLU A 524 -5.02 -10.95 -13.76
C GLU A 524 -5.26 -9.55 -14.36
N PHE A 525 -4.21 -8.74 -14.51
CA PHE A 525 -4.30 -7.38 -15.04
C PHE A 525 -4.04 -7.28 -16.56
N LYS A 526 -3.59 -8.37 -17.20
CA LYS A 526 -3.19 -8.35 -18.62
C LYS A 526 -4.32 -7.97 -19.54
N ALA A 527 -5.51 -8.53 -19.35
CA ALA A 527 -6.66 -8.26 -20.21
C ALA A 527 -7.06 -6.77 -20.20
N LEU A 528 -6.95 -6.11 -19.04
CA LEU A 528 -7.19 -4.67 -18.93
C LEU A 528 -6.12 -3.85 -19.65
N ARG A 529 -4.86 -4.29 -19.58
CA ARG A 529 -3.76 -3.66 -20.33
C ARG A 529 -3.98 -3.73 -21.82
N ASP A 530 -4.28 -4.92 -22.31
CA ASP A 530 -4.52 -5.14 -23.75
C ASP A 530 -5.67 -4.24 -24.23
N ALA A 531 -6.80 -4.22 -23.53
CA ALA A 531 -7.96 -3.38 -23.85
C ALA A 531 -7.67 -1.88 -23.79
N SER A 532 -6.78 -1.42 -22.91
CA SER A 532 -6.43 0.01 -22.80
C SER A 532 -5.57 0.51 -23.96
N ARG A 533 -5.02 -0.39 -24.77
CA ARG A 533 -4.10 -0.09 -25.89
C ARG A 533 -4.68 -0.38 -27.27
N GLU A 534 -5.89 -0.92 -27.35
CA GLU A 534 -6.66 -1.05 -28.60
C GLU A 534 -7.30 0.30 -29.01
#